data_2f5502f94859721786113b5456371efa
#
_entry.id   2f5502f94859721786113b5456371efa
#
_cell.length_a   1.000
_cell.length_b   1.000
_cell.length_c   1.000
_cell.angle_alpha   90.00
_cell.angle_beta   90.00
_cell.angle_gamma   90.00
#
_symmetry.space_group_name_H-M   'P 1'
#
loop_
_entity.id
_entity.type
_entity.pdbx_description
1 polymer ?
#
loop_
_entity_poly.entity_id
_entity_poly.type
_entity_poly.pdbx_seq_one_letter_code
_entity_poly.pdbx_strand_id
1 'polypeptide(L)'
;KIFFSLMMVQEKIAMENNLSETAFTVKEGERYRLRWFTPGGELELVGHATLACAYVIMNFLEKGKEHVSFDTLSGELTVQKYGDLYEMNFPAYELTPVEVTQEMTDAIGATPIEAYMGRDLLCVLQDEDTVKNLTPNLDKVIHLDGLLLQVTAKGSETDCVSRTFAPKMKVPEDPVCGSGHCHIAPYWIQKLQKDEIVAYQASPRGGTIYCKLDGDRVVMSGKAALYSIADIFVR
;
A
#
# COMPACT_ATOMS: atom_id res chain seq x y z
N LYS A 1 14.12 -17.60 22.81
CA LYS A 1 13.42 -16.79 23.83
C LYS A 1 13.54 -15.28 23.57
N ILE A 2 14.74 -14.76 23.22
CA ILE A 2 14.96 -13.32 22.97
C ILE A 2 14.20 -12.84 21.72
N PHE A 3 14.16 -13.63 20.67
CA PHE A 3 13.45 -13.30 19.41
C PHE A 3 11.94 -13.17 19.61
N PHE A 4 11.32 -14.03 20.39
CA PHE A 4 9.89 -13.99 20.71
C PHE A 4 9.53 -12.77 21.59
N SER A 5 10.42 -12.40 22.50
CA SER A 5 10.26 -11.21 23.34
C SER A 5 10.32 -9.91 22.51
N LEU A 6 11.20 -9.85 21.50
CA LEU A 6 11.34 -8.66 20.63
C LEU A 6 10.11 -8.47 19.73
N MET A 7 9.55 -9.55 19.21
CA MET A 7 8.34 -9.53 18.39
C MET A 7 7.12 -8.99 19.16
N MET A 8 6.92 -9.45 20.40
CA MET A 8 5.84 -8.94 21.27
C MET A 8 5.99 -7.45 21.57
N VAL A 9 7.21 -6.91 21.64
CA VAL A 9 7.47 -5.49 21.86
C VAL A 9 7.11 -4.68 20.60
N GLN A 10 7.47 -5.15 19.42
CA GLN A 10 7.15 -4.49 18.15
C GLN A 10 5.63 -4.42 17.91
N GLU A 11 4.90 -5.50 18.18
CA GLU A 11 3.44 -5.54 18.10
C GLU A 11 2.80 -4.52 19.07
N LYS A 12 3.24 -4.47 20.32
CA LYS A 12 2.75 -3.52 21.32
C LYS A 12 3.01 -2.08 20.91
N ILE A 13 4.20 -1.77 20.39
CA ILE A 13 4.53 -0.44 19.88
C ILE A 13 3.61 -0.07 18.71
N ALA A 14 3.36 -0.99 17.78
CA ALA A 14 2.45 -0.76 16.66
C ALA A 14 1.00 -0.50 17.13
N MET A 15 0.55 -1.24 18.14
CA MET A 15 -0.77 -1.02 18.77
C MET A 15 -0.87 0.36 19.43
N GLU A 16 0.16 0.79 20.18
CA GLU A 16 0.18 2.11 20.82
C GLU A 16 0.26 3.26 19.82
N ASN A 17 1.05 3.08 18.74
CA ASN A 17 1.13 4.08 17.67
C ASN A 17 -0.20 4.24 16.93
N ASN A 18 -1.00 3.19 16.83
CA ASN A 18 -2.30 3.16 16.16
C ASN A 18 -2.28 3.80 14.76
N LEU A 19 -1.20 3.57 14.03
CA LEU A 19 -1.02 3.93 12.62
C LEU A 19 -1.39 2.73 11.75
N SER A 20 -1.59 2.95 10.44
CA SER A 20 -1.81 1.85 9.49
C SER A 20 -0.72 0.80 9.63
N GLU A 21 0.55 1.22 9.62
CA GLU A 21 1.70 0.36 9.92
C GLU A 21 2.79 1.10 10.71
N THR A 22 3.52 0.31 11.50
CA THR A 22 4.78 0.69 12.13
C THR A 22 5.88 -0.22 11.57
N ALA A 23 6.88 0.38 10.93
CA ALA A 23 8.03 -0.32 10.38
C ALA A 23 9.20 -0.35 11.38
N PHE A 24 9.83 -1.51 11.49
CA PHE A 24 11.04 -1.71 12.29
C PHE A 24 12.18 -2.16 11.38
N THR A 25 13.29 -1.42 11.40
CA THR A 25 14.43 -1.74 10.57
C THR A 25 15.73 -1.79 11.39
N VAL A 26 16.59 -2.74 11.03
CA VAL A 26 17.91 -2.93 11.65
C VAL A 26 18.93 -3.15 10.55
N LYS A 27 20.06 -2.42 10.61
CA LYS A 27 21.16 -2.60 9.65
C LYS A 27 21.89 -3.91 9.92
N GLU A 28 22.02 -4.74 8.89
CA GLU A 28 22.75 -6.01 8.87
C GLU A 28 23.73 -6.03 7.69
N GLY A 29 24.99 -5.67 7.93
CA GLY A 29 25.98 -5.49 6.87
C GLY A 29 25.64 -4.33 5.94
N GLU A 30 25.50 -4.61 4.64
CA GLU A 30 25.13 -3.63 3.61
C GLU A 30 23.63 -3.49 3.41
N ARG A 31 22.84 -4.37 4.02
CA ARG A 31 21.38 -4.43 3.92
C ARG A 31 20.71 -4.04 5.21
N TYR A 32 19.39 -3.93 5.16
CA TYR A 32 18.54 -3.69 6.31
C TYR A 32 17.50 -4.78 6.43
N ARG A 33 17.39 -5.42 7.61
CA ARG A 33 16.22 -6.24 7.91
C ARG A 33 15.04 -5.33 8.20
N LEU A 34 13.89 -5.58 7.58
CA LEU A 34 12.69 -4.77 7.67
C LEU A 34 11.47 -5.62 7.99
N ARG A 35 10.68 -5.16 8.95
CA ARG A 35 9.42 -5.78 9.38
C ARG A 35 8.35 -4.72 9.57
N TRP A 36 7.11 -5.05 9.27
CA TRP A 36 5.97 -4.14 9.39
C TRP A 36 4.89 -4.73 10.26
N PHE A 37 4.32 -3.91 11.14
CA PHE A 37 3.25 -4.30 12.05
C PHE A 37 2.10 -3.31 11.95
N THR A 38 0.89 -3.84 11.77
CA THR A 38 -0.37 -3.12 12.02
C THR A 38 -0.77 -3.29 13.49
N PRO A 39 -1.78 -2.58 13.98
CA PRO A 39 -2.41 -2.90 15.26
C PRO A 39 -2.99 -4.33 15.33
N GLY A 40 -3.19 -4.99 14.18
CA GLY A 40 -3.69 -6.35 14.05
C GLY A 40 -2.65 -7.45 13.95
N GLY A 41 -1.36 -7.11 13.76
CA GLY A 41 -0.26 -8.07 13.64
C GLY A 41 0.73 -7.72 12.54
N GLU A 42 1.67 -8.62 12.28
CA GLU A 42 2.72 -8.48 11.28
C GLU A 42 2.20 -8.66 9.85
N LEU A 43 2.75 -7.89 8.93
CA LEU A 43 2.50 -7.99 7.48
C LEU A 43 3.75 -8.45 6.74
N GLU A 44 3.54 -9.16 5.63
CA GLU A 44 4.62 -9.66 4.79
C GLU A 44 5.13 -8.63 3.77
N LEU A 45 4.27 -7.68 3.36
CA LEU A 45 4.61 -6.69 2.33
C LEU A 45 3.85 -5.38 2.55
N VAL A 46 4.59 -4.26 2.74
CA VAL A 46 4.03 -2.90 2.89
C VAL A 46 4.85 -1.90 2.09
N GLY A 47 4.27 -1.33 1.04
CA GLY A 47 4.98 -0.42 0.13
C GLY A 47 5.34 0.93 0.77
N HIS A 48 4.35 1.68 1.24
CA HIS A 48 4.57 3.04 1.75
C HIS A 48 5.47 3.09 2.98
N ALA A 49 5.40 2.09 3.87
CA ALA A 49 6.27 2.03 5.04
C ALA A 49 7.72 1.65 4.66
N THR A 50 7.92 0.85 3.60
CA THR A 50 9.24 0.58 3.03
C THR A 50 9.85 1.85 2.44
N LEU A 51 9.06 2.61 1.67
CA LEU A 51 9.46 3.89 1.11
C LEU A 51 9.85 4.88 2.22
N ALA A 52 9.07 4.95 3.30
CA ALA A 52 9.36 5.79 4.46
C ALA A 52 10.68 5.39 5.15
N CYS A 53 10.95 4.09 5.31
CA CYS A 53 12.23 3.60 5.84
C CYS A 53 13.40 4.00 4.95
N ALA A 54 13.28 3.80 3.64
CA ALA A 54 14.32 4.19 2.68
C ALA A 54 14.56 5.71 2.72
N TYR A 55 13.50 6.52 2.79
CA TYR A 55 13.61 7.97 2.94
C TYR A 55 14.42 8.35 4.19
N VAL A 56 14.13 7.74 5.35
CA VAL A 56 14.86 8.01 6.60
C VAL A 56 16.31 7.58 6.49
N ILE A 57 16.58 6.39 5.95
CA ILE A 57 17.95 5.89 5.79
C ILE A 57 18.75 6.81 4.89
N MET A 58 18.26 7.13 3.70
CA MET A 58 19.00 7.90 2.69
C MET A 58 19.19 9.38 3.05
N ASN A 59 18.29 9.97 3.85
CA ASN A 59 18.37 11.39 4.16
C ASN A 59 18.91 11.70 5.57
N PHE A 60 18.84 10.75 6.51
CA PHE A 60 19.21 11.01 7.91
C PHE A 60 20.28 10.06 8.44
N LEU A 61 20.27 8.77 8.09
CA LEU A 61 21.21 7.78 8.61
C LEU A 61 22.44 7.59 7.70
N GLU A 62 22.22 7.40 6.40
CA GLU A 62 23.27 7.22 5.40
C GLU A 62 23.13 8.26 4.27
N LYS A 63 23.37 9.51 4.63
CA LYS A 63 23.21 10.65 3.71
C LYS A 63 24.02 10.46 2.42
N GLY A 64 23.35 10.67 1.29
CA GLY A 64 23.96 10.53 -0.04
C GLY A 64 23.85 9.13 -0.63
N LYS A 65 23.29 8.15 0.11
CA LYS A 65 22.95 6.86 -0.44
C LYS A 65 21.71 6.99 -1.34
N GLU A 66 21.76 6.42 -2.54
CA GLU A 66 20.66 6.48 -3.51
C GLU A 66 19.96 5.13 -3.69
N HIS A 67 20.47 4.08 -3.03
CA HIS A 67 19.91 2.72 -3.12
C HIS A 67 19.93 2.06 -1.74
N VAL A 68 18.82 1.41 -1.36
CA VAL A 68 18.72 0.61 -0.14
C VAL A 68 18.08 -0.73 -0.47
N SER A 69 18.68 -1.81 0.04
CA SER A 69 18.10 -3.16 -0.01
C SER A 69 17.62 -3.57 1.38
N PHE A 70 16.43 -4.15 1.41
CA PHE A 70 15.79 -4.68 2.61
C PHE A 70 15.59 -6.19 2.48
N ASP A 71 15.96 -6.91 3.53
CA ASP A 71 15.58 -8.32 3.72
C ASP A 71 14.26 -8.37 4.50
N THR A 72 13.24 -8.96 3.89
CA THR A 72 11.87 -9.02 4.43
C THR A 72 11.32 -10.44 4.41
N LEU A 73 10.13 -10.66 4.99
CA LEU A 73 9.44 -11.95 4.91
C LEU A 73 9.03 -12.32 3.48
N SER A 74 8.82 -11.32 2.61
CA SER A 74 8.52 -11.51 1.17
C SER A 74 9.76 -11.56 0.28
N GLY A 75 10.96 -11.69 0.86
CA GLY A 75 12.23 -11.66 0.15
C GLY A 75 12.86 -10.27 0.11
N GLU A 76 13.78 -10.08 -0.84
CA GLU A 76 14.49 -8.82 -0.98
C GLU A 76 13.58 -7.75 -1.63
N LEU A 77 13.53 -6.59 -1.00
CA LEU A 77 12.95 -5.38 -1.57
C LEU A 77 14.02 -4.32 -1.74
N THR A 78 13.98 -3.63 -2.85
CA THR A 78 14.92 -2.54 -3.15
C THR A 78 14.19 -1.22 -3.34
N VAL A 79 14.82 -0.16 -2.88
CA VAL A 79 14.36 1.22 -3.10
C VAL A 79 15.48 2.01 -3.74
N GLN A 80 15.18 2.61 -4.88
CA GLN A 80 16.08 3.50 -5.61
C GLN A 80 15.57 4.95 -5.49
N LYS A 81 16.47 5.89 -5.25
CA LYS A 81 16.15 7.31 -5.22
C LYS A 81 16.46 7.98 -6.55
N TYR A 82 15.50 8.74 -7.07
CA TYR A 82 15.64 9.58 -8.26
C TYR A 82 15.15 11.00 -7.92
N GLY A 83 16.08 11.90 -7.59
CA GLY A 83 15.72 13.23 -7.12
C GLY A 83 14.95 13.19 -5.80
N ASP A 84 13.69 13.58 -5.82
CA ASP A 84 12.77 13.55 -4.67
C ASP A 84 11.79 12.36 -4.70
N LEU A 85 11.90 11.50 -5.70
CA LEU A 85 11.12 10.26 -5.83
C LEU A 85 11.89 9.05 -5.29
N TYR A 86 11.16 8.13 -4.69
CA TYR A 86 11.62 6.83 -4.22
C TYR A 86 10.87 5.76 -5.00
N GLU A 87 11.62 4.95 -5.75
CA GLU A 87 11.09 3.92 -6.63
C GLU A 87 11.27 2.54 -6.00
N MET A 88 10.23 1.74 -6.09
CA MET A 88 10.16 0.36 -5.62
C MET A 88 9.59 -0.54 -6.71
N ASN A 89 10.01 -1.81 -6.71
CA ASN A 89 9.58 -2.80 -7.69
C ASN A 89 8.86 -3.94 -6.96
N PHE A 90 7.60 -4.17 -7.32
CA PHE A 90 6.72 -5.18 -6.74
C PHE A 90 6.17 -6.14 -7.80
N PRO A 91 5.74 -7.36 -7.44
CA PRO A 91 5.03 -8.23 -8.36
C PRO A 91 3.69 -7.61 -8.76
N ALA A 92 3.34 -7.68 -10.04
CA ALA A 92 1.98 -7.42 -10.50
C ALA A 92 1.08 -8.60 -10.11
N TYR A 93 -0.17 -8.31 -9.70
CA TYR A 93 -1.14 -9.36 -9.47
C TYR A 93 -1.95 -9.61 -10.74
N GLU A 94 -2.10 -10.88 -11.08
CA GLU A 94 -3.05 -11.30 -12.11
C GLU A 94 -4.48 -11.04 -11.64
N LEU A 95 -5.32 -10.50 -12.52
CA LEU A 95 -6.70 -10.14 -12.23
C LEU A 95 -7.65 -11.06 -12.98
N THR A 96 -8.47 -11.82 -12.24
CA THR A 96 -9.53 -12.63 -12.77
C THR A 96 -10.86 -11.88 -12.69
N PRO A 97 -11.60 -11.66 -13.80
CA PRO A 97 -12.92 -11.05 -13.73
C PRO A 97 -13.86 -11.88 -12.85
N VAL A 98 -14.66 -11.20 -12.02
CA VAL A 98 -15.69 -11.82 -11.17
C VAL A 98 -17.01 -11.08 -11.37
N GLU A 99 -18.12 -11.77 -11.08
CA GLU A 99 -19.46 -11.19 -11.16
C GLU A 99 -19.63 -10.11 -10.09
N VAL A 100 -20.23 -8.98 -10.44
CA VAL A 100 -20.62 -7.93 -9.50
C VAL A 100 -21.84 -8.39 -8.71
N THR A 101 -21.69 -8.51 -7.39
CA THR A 101 -22.75 -9.04 -6.53
C THR A 101 -23.49 -7.93 -5.77
N GLN A 102 -24.65 -8.27 -5.21
CA GLN A 102 -25.40 -7.35 -4.35
C GLN A 102 -24.63 -7.07 -3.05
N GLU A 103 -23.89 -8.07 -2.53
CA GLU A 103 -23.06 -7.93 -1.36
C GLU A 103 -21.96 -6.87 -1.57
N MET A 104 -21.33 -6.84 -2.76
CA MET A 104 -20.35 -5.79 -3.11
C MET A 104 -21.02 -4.42 -3.10
N THR A 105 -22.18 -4.28 -3.75
CA THR A 105 -22.95 -3.02 -3.77
C THR A 105 -23.31 -2.55 -2.37
N ASP A 106 -23.79 -3.44 -1.52
CA ASP A 106 -24.20 -3.14 -0.15
C ASP A 106 -23.04 -2.79 0.78
N ALA A 107 -21.86 -3.41 0.55
CA ALA A 107 -20.66 -3.16 1.33
C ALA A 107 -19.99 -1.85 0.90
N ILE A 108 -19.90 -1.62 -0.39
CA ILE A 108 -19.23 -0.43 -0.97
C ILE A 108 -20.11 0.81 -0.83
N GLY A 109 -21.44 0.67 -0.94
CA GLY A 109 -22.39 1.79 -0.99
C GLY A 109 -22.53 2.41 -2.39
N ALA A 110 -21.98 1.74 -3.40
CA ALA A 110 -22.10 2.05 -4.83
C ALA A 110 -21.99 0.75 -5.63
N THR A 111 -22.68 0.66 -6.76
CA THR A 111 -22.61 -0.53 -7.62
C THR A 111 -21.37 -0.48 -8.50
N PRO A 112 -20.44 -1.43 -8.41
CA PRO A 112 -19.32 -1.52 -9.34
C PRO A 112 -19.81 -1.75 -10.78
N ILE A 113 -19.08 -1.23 -11.76
CA ILE A 113 -19.31 -1.51 -13.18
C ILE A 113 -18.51 -2.73 -13.65
N GLU A 114 -17.40 -3.00 -12.99
CA GLU A 114 -16.54 -4.19 -13.21
C GLU A 114 -15.98 -4.61 -11.85
N ALA A 115 -15.71 -5.91 -11.68
CA ALA A 115 -15.04 -6.45 -10.50
C ALA A 115 -14.01 -7.51 -10.90
N TYR A 116 -12.91 -7.57 -10.17
CA TYR A 116 -11.80 -8.49 -10.40
C TYR A 116 -11.27 -9.03 -9.08
N MET A 117 -10.83 -10.28 -9.10
CA MET A 117 -10.15 -10.93 -7.98
C MET A 117 -8.68 -11.18 -8.32
N GLY A 118 -7.81 -10.74 -7.46
CA GLY A 118 -6.42 -11.15 -7.33
C GLY A 118 -6.18 -11.58 -5.89
N ARG A 119 -5.12 -11.08 -5.24
CA ARG A 119 -5.01 -11.15 -3.77
C ARG A 119 -6.12 -10.33 -3.10
N ASP A 120 -6.44 -9.19 -3.68
CA ASP A 120 -7.45 -8.25 -3.22
C ASP A 120 -8.64 -8.26 -4.16
N LEU A 121 -9.80 -7.82 -3.68
CA LEU A 121 -10.96 -7.52 -4.51
C LEU A 121 -10.81 -6.13 -5.11
N LEU A 122 -10.77 -6.02 -6.44
CA LEU A 122 -10.75 -4.76 -7.18
C LEU A 122 -12.13 -4.49 -7.75
N CYS A 123 -12.76 -3.39 -7.34
CA CYS A 123 -14.05 -2.91 -7.84
C CYS A 123 -13.87 -1.60 -8.60
N VAL A 124 -14.27 -1.58 -9.85
CA VAL A 124 -14.25 -0.40 -10.71
C VAL A 124 -15.58 0.32 -10.58
N LEU A 125 -15.57 1.59 -10.25
CA LEU A 125 -16.76 2.43 -10.10
C LEU A 125 -16.93 3.34 -11.32
N GLN A 126 -18.12 3.94 -11.44
CA GLN A 126 -18.52 4.72 -12.60
C GLN A 126 -17.63 5.95 -12.83
N ASP A 127 -17.26 6.65 -11.76
CA ASP A 127 -16.54 7.93 -11.85
C ASP A 127 -15.71 8.23 -10.59
N GLU A 128 -14.86 9.22 -10.72
CA GLU A 128 -13.95 9.73 -9.69
C GLU A 128 -14.70 10.27 -8.46
N ASP A 129 -15.80 10.98 -8.67
CA ASP A 129 -16.57 11.60 -7.57
C ASP A 129 -17.19 10.53 -6.69
N THR A 130 -17.66 9.42 -7.26
CA THR A 130 -18.14 8.25 -6.53
C THR A 130 -17.04 7.67 -5.64
N VAL A 131 -15.81 7.49 -6.16
CA VAL A 131 -14.68 6.99 -5.37
C VAL A 131 -14.33 7.95 -4.23
N LYS A 132 -14.21 9.25 -4.51
CA LYS A 132 -13.81 10.28 -3.53
C LYS A 132 -14.80 10.41 -2.37
N ASN A 133 -16.10 10.34 -2.66
CA ASN A 133 -17.17 10.56 -1.68
C ASN A 133 -17.67 9.27 -1.02
N LEU A 134 -17.06 8.13 -1.32
CA LEU A 134 -17.50 6.83 -0.85
C LEU A 134 -17.43 6.72 0.69
N THR A 135 -18.48 6.15 1.27
CA THR A 135 -18.53 5.82 2.71
C THR A 135 -18.96 4.36 2.82
N PRO A 136 -18.02 3.39 2.70
CA PRO A 136 -18.36 1.97 2.72
C PRO A 136 -18.77 1.50 4.11
N ASN A 137 -19.58 0.47 4.14
CA ASN A 137 -19.91 -0.25 5.37
C ASN A 137 -18.79 -1.26 5.68
N LEU A 138 -17.85 -0.89 6.57
CA LEU A 138 -16.69 -1.71 6.88
C LEU A 138 -17.05 -3.06 7.52
N ASP A 139 -18.15 -3.15 8.25
CA ASP A 139 -18.66 -4.41 8.83
C ASP A 139 -19.13 -5.38 7.74
N LYS A 140 -19.56 -4.87 6.59
CA LYS A 140 -19.88 -5.70 5.41
C LYS A 140 -18.63 -5.98 4.57
N VAL A 141 -17.74 -4.99 4.41
CA VAL A 141 -16.48 -5.16 3.65
C VAL A 141 -15.64 -6.31 4.21
N ILE A 142 -15.62 -6.52 5.53
CA ILE A 142 -14.86 -7.61 6.17
C ILE A 142 -15.29 -9.01 5.68
N HIS A 143 -16.50 -9.16 5.14
CA HIS A 143 -17.06 -10.42 4.66
C HIS A 143 -16.88 -10.62 3.15
N LEU A 144 -16.47 -9.60 2.39
CA LEU A 144 -16.16 -9.75 0.97
C LEU A 144 -14.91 -10.62 0.79
N ASP A 145 -14.80 -11.30 -0.34
CA ASP A 145 -13.59 -12.04 -0.71
C ASP A 145 -12.39 -11.11 -0.91
N GLY A 146 -11.20 -11.68 -0.98
CA GLY A 146 -9.94 -10.94 -1.06
C GLY A 146 -9.44 -10.47 0.32
N LEU A 147 -8.19 -10.04 0.39
CA LEU A 147 -7.58 -9.51 1.62
C LEU A 147 -8.02 -8.07 1.88
N LEU A 148 -7.92 -7.22 0.86
CA LEU A 148 -8.31 -5.81 0.88
C LEU A 148 -9.40 -5.54 -0.16
N LEU A 149 -10.17 -4.47 0.03
CA LEU A 149 -11.05 -3.93 -0.98
C LEU A 149 -10.38 -2.73 -1.64
N GLN A 150 -10.12 -2.84 -2.95
CA GLN A 150 -9.67 -1.76 -3.80
C GLN A 150 -10.86 -1.20 -4.57
N VAL A 151 -11.15 0.08 -4.45
CA VAL A 151 -12.11 0.76 -5.33
C VAL A 151 -11.38 1.75 -6.20
N THR A 152 -11.75 1.83 -7.49
CA THR A 152 -11.07 2.70 -8.44
C THR A 152 -12.01 3.20 -9.53
N ALA A 153 -11.67 4.34 -10.10
CA ALA A 153 -12.31 4.90 -11.29
C ALA A 153 -11.29 5.65 -12.14
N LYS A 154 -11.69 6.01 -13.37
CA LYS A 154 -10.89 6.90 -14.22
C LYS A 154 -10.79 8.26 -13.53
N GLY A 155 -9.58 8.82 -13.49
CA GLY A 155 -9.34 10.16 -12.97
C GLY A 155 -9.58 11.24 -14.02
N SER A 156 -9.77 12.47 -13.56
CA SER A 156 -9.88 13.68 -14.40
C SER A 156 -8.53 14.40 -14.55
N GLU A 157 -7.76 14.52 -13.47
CA GLU A 157 -6.43 15.12 -13.44
C GLU A 157 -5.30 14.10 -13.45
N THR A 158 -5.59 12.88 -12.99
CA THR A 158 -4.71 11.72 -13.03
C THR A 158 -5.32 10.62 -13.88
N ASP A 159 -4.56 9.58 -14.21
CA ASP A 159 -5.06 8.48 -15.04
C ASP A 159 -6.15 7.68 -14.33
N CYS A 160 -6.01 7.49 -13.01
CA CYS A 160 -7.02 6.86 -12.17
C CYS A 160 -7.02 7.43 -10.75
N VAL A 161 -8.15 7.22 -10.08
CA VAL A 161 -8.35 7.52 -8.66
C VAL A 161 -8.72 6.23 -7.95
N SER A 162 -8.25 6.06 -6.72
CA SER A 162 -8.52 4.86 -5.94
C SER A 162 -8.70 5.15 -4.45
N ARG A 163 -9.29 4.20 -3.73
CA ARG A 163 -9.25 4.08 -2.27
C ARG A 163 -9.10 2.61 -1.88
N THR A 164 -8.47 2.37 -0.74
CA THR A 164 -8.17 1.02 -0.24
C THR A 164 -8.73 0.85 1.16
N PHE A 165 -9.60 -0.14 1.36
CA PHE A 165 -10.20 -0.47 2.64
C PHE A 165 -9.68 -1.81 3.15
N ALA A 166 -9.22 -1.82 4.41
CA ALA A 166 -8.49 -2.93 5.01
C ALA A 166 -9.05 -3.36 6.39
N PRO A 167 -10.38 -3.48 6.59
CA PRO A 167 -10.95 -3.77 7.91
C PRO A 167 -10.53 -5.14 8.46
N LYS A 168 -10.21 -6.12 7.60
CA LYS A 168 -9.66 -7.42 8.01
C LYS A 168 -8.32 -7.30 8.73
N MET A 169 -7.55 -6.25 8.44
CA MET A 169 -6.27 -5.92 9.06
C MET A 169 -6.40 -4.95 10.23
N LYS A 170 -7.65 -4.67 10.68
CA LYS A 170 -7.99 -3.65 11.70
C LYS A 170 -7.55 -2.22 11.31
N VAL A 171 -7.40 -1.98 10.02
CA VAL A 171 -7.14 -0.67 9.43
C VAL A 171 -8.38 -0.30 8.61
N PRO A 172 -9.16 0.73 9.00
CA PRO A 172 -10.36 1.11 8.27
C PRO A 172 -10.06 1.43 6.80
N GLU A 173 -9.04 2.25 6.57
CA GLU A 173 -8.60 2.67 5.24
C GLU A 173 -7.07 2.85 5.23
N ASP A 174 -6.39 2.28 4.24
CA ASP A 174 -4.97 2.52 3.99
C ASP A 174 -4.80 3.88 3.28
N PRO A 175 -3.99 4.79 3.82
CA PRO A 175 -3.84 6.12 3.24
C PRO A 175 -3.20 6.14 1.85
N VAL A 176 -2.23 5.26 1.56
CA VAL A 176 -1.58 5.12 0.25
C VAL A 176 -1.06 3.69 0.07
N CYS A 177 -1.88 2.85 -0.53
CA CYS A 177 -1.66 1.40 -0.60
C CYS A 177 -0.80 0.99 -1.80
N GLY A 178 0.49 0.75 -1.59
CA GLY A 178 1.38 0.23 -2.65
C GLY A 178 0.93 -1.14 -3.17
N SER A 179 0.62 -2.08 -2.28
CA SER A 179 0.17 -3.42 -2.67
C SER A 179 -1.18 -3.42 -3.42
N GLY A 180 -2.06 -2.46 -3.12
CA GLY A 180 -3.29 -2.24 -3.88
C GLY A 180 -2.99 -1.82 -5.32
N HIS A 181 -1.96 -0.99 -5.51
CA HIS A 181 -1.54 -0.56 -6.85
C HIS A 181 -0.87 -1.66 -7.67
N CYS A 182 -0.47 -2.78 -7.07
CA CYS A 182 -0.10 -3.98 -7.80
C CYS A 182 -1.29 -4.65 -8.54
N HIS A 183 -2.54 -4.28 -8.20
CA HIS A 183 -3.76 -4.65 -8.90
C HIS A 183 -4.26 -3.50 -9.82
N ILE A 184 -4.29 -2.28 -9.27
CA ILE A 184 -4.86 -1.08 -9.92
C ILE A 184 -4.03 -0.69 -11.15
N ALA A 185 -2.69 -0.69 -11.04
CA ALA A 185 -1.83 -0.24 -12.13
C ALA A 185 -1.92 -1.14 -13.36
N PRO A 186 -1.81 -2.49 -13.27
CA PRO A 186 -1.99 -3.36 -14.42
C PRO A 186 -3.33 -3.16 -15.11
N TYR A 187 -4.42 -3.04 -14.34
CA TYR A 187 -5.75 -2.79 -14.89
C TYR A 187 -5.81 -1.51 -15.71
N TRP A 188 -5.38 -0.37 -15.14
CA TRP A 188 -5.49 0.91 -15.82
C TRP A 188 -4.49 1.09 -16.96
N ILE A 189 -3.27 0.57 -16.84
CA ILE A 189 -2.27 0.56 -17.91
C ILE A 189 -2.84 -0.15 -19.13
N GLN A 190 -3.43 -1.34 -18.94
CA GLN A 190 -4.07 -2.08 -20.02
C GLN A 190 -5.31 -1.34 -20.57
N LYS A 191 -6.19 -0.86 -19.69
CA LYS A 191 -7.45 -0.20 -20.06
C LYS A 191 -7.22 1.09 -20.86
N LEU A 192 -6.19 1.86 -20.51
CA LEU A 192 -5.83 3.13 -21.13
C LEU A 192 -4.83 2.97 -22.29
N GLN A 193 -4.29 1.76 -22.48
CA GLN A 193 -3.24 1.46 -23.48
C GLN A 193 -2.02 2.38 -23.31
N LYS A 194 -1.52 2.50 -22.08
CA LYS A 194 -0.35 3.27 -21.69
C LYS A 194 0.75 2.34 -21.18
N ASP A 195 2.00 2.80 -21.17
CA ASP A 195 3.13 2.09 -20.55
C ASP A 195 3.27 2.45 -19.06
N GLU A 196 2.81 3.65 -18.72
CA GLU A 196 2.87 4.20 -17.36
C GLU A 196 1.61 5.04 -17.06
N ILE A 197 1.26 5.15 -15.78
CA ILE A 197 0.14 5.94 -15.30
C ILE A 197 0.50 6.74 -14.06
N VAL A 198 -0.22 7.83 -13.87
CA VAL A 198 -0.26 8.59 -12.62
C VAL A 198 -1.56 8.23 -11.91
N ALA A 199 -1.44 7.55 -10.76
CA ALA A 199 -2.56 7.18 -9.91
C ALA A 199 -2.66 8.12 -8.70
N TYR A 200 -3.88 8.49 -8.33
CA TYR A 200 -4.14 9.23 -7.10
C TYR A 200 -4.99 8.40 -6.13
N GLN A 201 -4.48 8.12 -4.93
CA GLN A 201 -5.27 7.51 -3.89
C GLN A 201 -5.97 8.59 -3.06
N ALA A 202 -7.30 8.64 -3.15
CA ALA A 202 -8.15 9.70 -2.60
C ALA A 202 -8.60 9.41 -1.16
N SER A 203 -7.71 8.88 -0.33
CA SER A 203 -7.93 8.80 1.11
C SER A 203 -7.96 10.22 1.73
N PRO A 204 -8.37 10.38 3.00
CA PRO A 204 -8.31 11.69 3.69
C PRO A 204 -6.92 12.35 3.69
N ARG A 205 -5.83 11.55 3.66
CA ARG A 205 -4.45 12.04 3.50
C ARG A 205 -4.15 12.36 2.05
N GLY A 206 -4.57 11.48 1.14
CA GLY A 206 -4.22 11.51 -0.27
C GLY A 206 -2.77 11.10 -0.55
N GLY A 207 -2.53 10.69 -1.80
CA GLY A 207 -1.18 10.39 -2.28
C GLY A 207 -1.15 10.11 -3.77
N THR A 208 -0.10 10.60 -4.44
CA THR A 208 0.16 10.34 -5.85
C THR A 208 1.20 9.24 -5.99
N ILE A 209 0.93 8.27 -6.83
CA ILE A 209 1.80 7.14 -7.15
C ILE A 209 2.00 7.11 -8.65
N TYR A 210 3.26 7.11 -9.08
CA TYR A 210 3.65 6.91 -10.48
C TYR A 210 3.89 5.43 -10.67
N CYS A 211 3.16 4.80 -11.59
CA CYS A 211 3.22 3.36 -11.81
C CYS A 211 3.61 3.04 -13.25
N LYS A 212 4.50 2.06 -13.42
CA LYS A 212 4.92 1.51 -14.71
C LYS A 212 4.91 -0.01 -14.65
N LEU A 213 4.52 -0.66 -15.73
CA LEU A 213 4.69 -2.11 -15.87
C LEU A 213 6.07 -2.43 -16.47
N ASP A 214 6.74 -3.41 -15.87
CA ASP A 214 7.98 -4.00 -16.37
C ASP A 214 7.83 -5.54 -16.32
N GLY A 215 7.35 -6.10 -17.42
CA GLY A 215 6.97 -7.52 -17.49
C GLY A 215 5.84 -7.86 -16.50
N ASP A 216 6.14 -8.76 -15.56
CA ASP A 216 5.25 -9.18 -14.47
C ASP A 216 5.40 -8.36 -13.19
N ARG A 217 6.06 -7.18 -13.31
CA ARG A 217 6.35 -6.30 -12.18
C ARG A 217 5.65 -4.94 -12.34
N VAL A 218 5.29 -4.34 -11.21
CA VAL A 218 4.87 -2.94 -11.12
C VAL A 218 5.98 -2.15 -10.44
N VAL A 219 6.56 -1.23 -11.19
CA VAL A 219 7.49 -0.24 -10.67
C VAL A 219 6.69 0.95 -10.20
N MET A 220 6.81 1.29 -8.92
CA MET A 220 6.06 2.38 -8.28
C MET A 220 7.00 3.41 -7.69
N SER A 221 6.74 4.69 -7.97
CA SER A 221 7.48 5.80 -7.40
C SER A 221 6.55 6.75 -6.63
N GLY A 222 7.06 7.26 -5.51
CA GLY A 222 6.34 8.22 -4.67
C GLY A 222 7.29 9.10 -3.88
N LYS A 223 6.72 10.11 -3.21
CA LYS A 223 7.44 11.03 -2.33
C LYS A 223 7.22 10.67 -0.87
N ALA A 224 8.18 11.04 -0.02
CA ALA A 224 8.06 10.98 1.43
C ALA A 224 8.48 12.30 2.06
N ALA A 225 7.93 12.59 3.24
CA ALA A 225 8.28 13.75 4.04
C ALA A 225 8.45 13.37 5.51
N LEU A 226 9.42 13.98 6.18
CA LEU A 226 9.57 13.82 7.61
C LEU A 226 8.47 14.61 8.33
N TYR A 227 7.69 13.92 9.15
CA TYR A 227 6.68 14.55 10.00
C TYR A 227 7.20 14.86 11.40
N SER A 228 7.83 13.87 12.04
CA SER A 228 8.37 14.02 13.40
C SER A 228 9.52 13.06 13.66
N ILE A 229 10.32 13.39 14.68
CA ILE A 229 11.30 12.51 15.32
C ILE A 229 10.97 12.50 16.81
N ALA A 230 10.90 11.30 17.43
CA ALA A 230 10.58 11.16 18.84
C ALA A 230 11.39 10.02 19.48
N ASP A 231 11.64 10.14 20.79
CA ASP A 231 12.14 9.06 21.63
C ASP A 231 10.96 8.29 22.23
N ILE A 232 11.02 6.97 22.18
CA ILE A 232 10.03 6.09 22.83
C ILE A 232 10.70 5.31 23.96
N PHE A 233 10.00 5.14 25.08
CA PHE A 233 10.47 4.42 26.25
C PHE A 233 9.72 3.10 26.37
N VAL A 234 10.43 1.98 26.18
CA VAL A 234 9.90 0.63 26.30
C VAL A 234 10.32 0.03 27.64
N ARG A 235 9.35 -0.43 28.43
CA ARG A 235 9.57 -1.07 29.74
C ARG A 235 9.28 -2.56 29.69
#